data_299a479d5b00e0809db2856f8b2f3da4
#
_entry.id   299a479d5b00e0809db2856f8b2f3da4
#
_cell.length_a   1.000
_cell.length_b   1.000
_cell.length_c   1.000
_cell.angle_alpha   90.00
_cell.angle_beta   90.00
_cell.angle_gamma   90.00
#
_symmetry.space_group_name_H-M   'P 1'
#
loop_
_entity.id
_entity.type
_entity.pdbx_description
1 polymer ?
#
loop_
_entity_poly.entity_id
_entity_poly.type
_entity_poly.pdbx_seq_one_letter_code
_entity_poly.pdbx_strand_id
1 'polypeptide(L)'
;MKLRVVLRGVVVCAVAWAVVFAVQSIARSYRTTAESVQTAVDRAAFEDWSGRGDEPSGPVAGRREREIRRIAKLVNQLDFKERERARRERVAEDFFWRLSPRERVLFVDLTVSESMSRWMEAFDSLSKEQQRAFVERSLEDFESGMAEEDFGRMQRLGKEMLDKMVSEGFRTYLEETSAETKIELAPLMDAINEMMQGLRRQGWEH
;
A
#
# COMPACT_ATOMS: atom_id res chain seq x y z
N MET A 1 -42.32 -4.14 -42.15
CA MET A 1 -41.82 -5.21 -41.24
C MET A 1 -40.38 -4.97 -40.74
N LYS A 2 -39.48 -4.45 -41.58
CA LYS A 2 -38.05 -4.22 -41.24
C LYS A 2 -37.82 -3.17 -40.12
N LEU A 3 -38.59 -2.07 -40.08
CA LEU A 3 -38.42 -0.98 -39.10
C LEU A 3 -38.67 -1.43 -37.64
N ARG A 4 -39.66 -2.33 -37.41
CA ARG A 4 -39.95 -2.86 -36.06
C ARG A 4 -38.86 -3.81 -35.51
N VAL A 5 -38.16 -4.52 -36.40
CA VAL A 5 -37.06 -5.39 -36.05
C VAL A 5 -35.83 -4.57 -35.66
N VAL A 6 -35.52 -3.51 -36.42
CA VAL A 6 -34.44 -2.58 -36.13
C VAL A 6 -34.69 -1.83 -34.83
N LEU A 7 -35.93 -1.35 -34.60
CA LEU A 7 -36.29 -0.68 -33.34
C LEU A 7 -36.14 -1.60 -32.11
N ARG A 8 -36.54 -2.89 -32.24
CA ARG A 8 -36.32 -3.88 -31.15
C ARG A 8 -34.84 -4.14 -30.88
N GLY A 9 -34.02 -4.22 -31.94
CA GLY A 9 -32.56 -4.36 -31.78
C GLY A 9 -31.94 -3.21 -31.06
N VAL A 10 -32.32 -1.97 -31.39
CA VAL A 10 -31.83 -0.75 -30.74
C VAL A 10 -32.23 -0.72 -29.24
N VAL A 11 -33.49 -1.09 -28.93
CA VAL A 11 -33.96 -1.13 -27.55
C VAL A 11 -33.20 -2.17 -26.74
N VAL A 12 -32.96 -3.36 -27.28
CA VAL A 12 -32.18 -4.41 -26.61
C VAL A 12 -30.73 -3.96 -26.33
N CYS A 13 -30.10 -3.32 -27.32
CA CYS A 13 -28.77 -2.76 -27.15
C CYS A 13 -28.73 -1.64 -26.09
N ALA A 14 -29.72 -0.74 -26.11
CA ALA A 14 -29.81 0.34 -25.10
C ALA A 14 -30.01 -0.21 -23.68
N VAL A 15 -30.84 -1.22 -23.52
CA VAL A 15 -31.03 -1.90 -22.20
C VAL A 15 -29.75 -2.61 -21.76
N ALA A 16 -29.07 -3.31 -22.67
CA ALA A 16 -27.78 -3.97 -22.34
C ALA A 16 -26.72 -2.95 -21.91
N TRP A 17 -26.61 -1.82 -22.63
CA TRP A 17 -25.72 -0.72 -22.25
C TRP A 17 -26.11 -0.07 -20.93
N ALA A 18 -27.39 0.13 -20.65
CA ALA A 18 -27.88 0.66 -19.38
C ALA A 18 -27.53 -0.27 -18.21
N VAL A 19 -27.65 -1.59 -18.38
CA VAL A 19 -27.25 -2.59 -17.38
C VAL A 19 -25.73 -2.57 -17.16
N VAL A 20 -24.94 -2.55 -18.22
CA VAL A 20 -23.48 -2.45 -18.12
C VAL A 20 -23.07 -1.16 -17.40
N PHE A 21 -23.72 -0.04 -17.74
CA PHE A 21 -23.45 1.25 -17.10
C PHE A 21 -23.86 1.28 -15.62
N ALA A 22 -24.99 0.66 -15.28
CA ALA A 22 -25.46 0.51 -13.90
C ALA A 22 -24.50 -0.37 -13.07
N VAL A 23 -24.07 -1.52 -13.63
CA VAL A 23 -23.09 -2.42 -12.98
C VAL A 23 -21.74 -1.71 -12.80
N GLN A 24 -21.26 -0.98 -13.80
CA GLN A 24 -20.02 -0.20 -13.68
C GLN A 24 -20.15 0.96 -12.68
N SER A 25 -21.29 1.63 -12.63
CA SER A 25 -21.57 2.70 -11.66
C SER A 25 -21.62 2.18 -10.24
N ILE A 26 -22.27 1.04 -10.03
CA ILE A 26 -22.32 0.33 -8.75
C ILE A 26 -20.92 -0.15 -8.36
N ALA A 27 -20.17 -0.77 -9.27
CA ALA A 27 -18.80 -1.21 -9.04
C ALA A 27 -17.86 -0.04 -8.70
N ARG A 28 -18.04 1.13 -9.30
CA ARG A 28 -17.30 2.35 -8.96
C ARG A 28 -17.71 2.92 -7.60
N SER A 29 -18.98 2.83 -7.23
CA SER A 29 -19.49 3.29 -5.93
C SER A 29 -18.97 2.47 -4.75
N TYR A 30 -18.56 1.22 -5.00
CA TYR A 30 -17.96 0.33 -3.99
C TYR A 30 -16.43 0.34 -3.99
N ARG A 31 -15.77 1.14 -4.85
CA ARG A 31 -14.31 1.27 -4.83
C ARG A 31 -13.88 2.07 -3.62
N THR A 32 -12.96 1.49 -2.87
CA THR A 32 -12.28 2.21 -1.78
C THR A 32 -11.40 3.31 -2.38
N THR A 33 -11.55 4.55 -1.90
CA THR A 33 -10.78 5.72 -2.34
C THR A 33 -9.90 6.24 -1.21
N ALA A 34 -8.89 7.03 -1.54
CA ALA A 34 -8.07 7.73 -0.55
C ALA A 34 -8.93 8.56 0.42
N GLU A 35 -9.98 9.23 -0.09
CA GLU A 35 -10.93 9.99 0.72
C GLU A 35 -11.71 9.11 1.70
N SER A 36 -12.07 7.86 1.31
CA SER A 36 -12.75 6.92 2.20
C SER A 36 -11.85 6.47 3.35
N VAL A 37 -10.54 6.32 3.09
CA VAL A 37 -9.53 6.04 4.12
C VAL A 37 -9.39 7.23 5.05
N GLN A 38 -9.24 8.46 4.50
CA GLN A 38 -9.17 9.69 5.29
C GLN A 38 -10.40 9.83 6.19
N THR A 39 -11.61 9.66 5.64
CA THR A 39 -12.85 9.71 6.41
C THR A 39 -12.88 8.66 7.54
N ALA A 40 -12.34 7.47 7.31
CA ALA A 40 -12.25 6.44 8.34
C ALA A 40 -11.26 6.82 9.45
N VAL A 41 -10.11 7.39 9.09
CA VAL A 41 -9.11 7.91 10.03
C VAL A 41 -9.69 9.03 10.89
N ASP A 42 -10.36 10.02 10.26
CA ASP A 42 -10.96 11.15 10.97
C ASP A 42 -12.06 10.70 11.92
N ARG A 43 -12.88 9.73 11.49
CA ARG A 43 -13.96 9.16 12.29
C ARG A 43 -13.47 8.33 13.47
N ALA A 44 -12.33 7.66 13.32
CA ALA A 44 -11.70 6.92 14.41
C ALA A 44 -11.21 7.85 15.52
N ALA A 45 -10.91 9.12 15.19
CA ALA A 45 -10.55 10.20 16.12
C ALA A 45 -9.46 9.75 17.13
N PHE A 46 -8.38 9.12 16.60
CA PHE A 46 -7.32 8.61 17.47
C PHE A 46 -6.56 9.74 18.14
N GLU A 47 -6.49 9.68 19.47
CA GLU A 47 -5.50 10.46 20.21
C GLU A 47 -4.10 10.01 19.80
N ASP A 48 -3.16 10.97 19.81
CA ASP A 48 -1.76 10.70 19.56
C ASP A 48 -1.13 9.94 20.75
N TRP A 49 -0.66 8.73 20.46
CA TRP A 49 0.01 7.85 21.42
C TRP A 49 1.48 7.63 21.07
N SER A 50 2.01 8.35 20.09
CA SER A 50 3.39 8.19 19.63
C SER A 50 4.45 8.48 20.66
N GLY A 51 4.18 9.44 21.55
CA GLY A 51 5.11 9.90 22.59
C GLY A 51 4.77 9.40 23.98
N ARG A 52 3.74 8.55 24.13
CA ARG A 52 3.37 7.99 25.44
C ARG A 52 4.24 6.76 25.75
N GLY A 53 4.77 6.68 26.96
CA GLY A 53 5.54 5.52 27.42
C GLY A 53 4.68 4.30 27.80
N ASP A 54 3.35 4.42 27.74
CA ASP A 54 2.36 3.39 28.05
C ASP A 54 1.61 2.96 26.80
N GLU A 55 1.05 1.76 26.81
CA GLU A 55 0.21 1.24 25.73
C GLU A 55 -1.27 1.38 26.09
N PRO A 56 -2.17 1.56 25.08
CA PRO A 56 -3.60 1.52 25.32
C PRO A 56 -4.01 0.23 26.00
N SER A 57 -4.89 0.31 26.99
CA SER A 57 -5.33 -0.85 27.76
C SER A 57 -6.86 -0.94 27.88
N GLY A 58 -7.37 -2.10 28.27
CA GLY A 58 -8.77 -2.34 28.51
C GLY A 58 -9.68 -2.08 27.30
N PRO A 59 -10.89 -1.49 27.50
CA PRO A 59 -11.85 -1.26 26.43
C PRO A 59 -11.33 -0.29 25.34
N VAL A 60 -10.42 0.64 25.68
CA VAL A 60 -9.81 1.58 24.75
C VAL A 60 -8.94 0.85 23.74
N ALA A 61 -8.07 -0.05 24.22
CA ALA A 61 -7.21 -0.87 23.34
C ALA A 61 -8.05 -1.67 22.34
N GLY A 62 -9.09 -2.35 22.82
CA GLY A 62 -9.96 -3.15 21.93
C GLY A 62 -10.72 -2.33 20.89
N ARG A 63 -11.13 -1.08 21.19
CA ARG A 63 -11.74 -0.18 20.23
C ARG A 63 -10.71 0.28 19.20
N ARG A 64 -9.54 0.70 19.63
CA ARG A 64 -8.45 1.16 18.74
C ARG A 64 -8.00 0.05 17.81
N GLU A 65 -7.81 -1.17 18.31
CA GLU A 65 -7.44 -2.32 17.48
C GLU A 65 -8.47 -2.60 16.38
N ARG A 66 -9.77 -2.55 16.68
CA ARG A 66 -10.83 -2.75 15.66
C ARG A 66 -10.77 -1.66 14.57
N GLU A 67 -10.55 -0.41 14.94
CA GLU A 67 -10.45 0.69 13.96
C GLU A 67 -9.15 0.57 13.14
N ILE A 68 -8.03 0.17 13.74
CA ILE A 68 -6.77 -0.12 13.03
C ILE A 68 -7.01 -1.20 11.97
N ARG A 69 -7.62 -2.32 12.33
CA ARG A 69 -7.95 -3.40 11.38
C ARG A 69 -8.88 -2.92 10.28
N ARG A 70 -9.85 -2.08 10.60
CA ARG A 70 -10.78 -1.50 9.61
C ARG A 70 -10.05 -0.58 8.63
N ILE A 71 -9.20 0.31 9.13
CA ILE A 71 -8.42 1.25 8.30
C ILE A 71 -7.42 0.48 7.44
N ALA A 72 -6.70 -0.49 8.01
CA ALA A 72 -5.78 -1.36 7.26
C ALA A 72 -6.50 -2.09 6.10
N LYS A 73 -7.71 -2.61 6.34
CA LYS A 73 -8.52 -3.23 5.29
C LYS A 73 -8.86 -2.25 4.16
N LEU A 74 -9.22 -1.01 4.48
CA LEU A 74 -9.48 0.01 3.47
C LEU A 74 -8.21 0.36 2.68
N VAL A 75 -7.07 0.52 3.35
CA VAL A 75 -5.77 0.76 2.70
C VAL A 75 -5.43 -0.36 1.73
N ASN A 76 -5.63 -1.62 2.13
CA ASN A 76 -5.39 -2.78 1.28
C ASN A 76 -6.31 -2.86 0.07
N GLN A 77 -7.52 -2.29 0.14
CA GLN A 77 -8.48 -2.26 -0.96
C GLN A 77 -8.27 -1.11 -1.96
N LEU A 78 -7.34 -0.19 -1.69
CA LEU A 78 -7.02 0.88 -2.64
C LEU A 78 -6.42 0.30 -3.93
N ASP A 79 -6.92 0.74 -5.07
CA ASP A 79 -6.26 0.48 -6.35
C ASP A 79 -4.97 1.31 -6.47
N PHE A 80 -4.17 1.06 -7.50
CA PHE A 80 -2.88 1.73 -7.69
C PHE A 80 -3.00 3.26 -7.70
N LYS A 81 -3.99 3.80 -8.42
CA LYS A 81 -4.19 5.25 -8.56
C LYS A 81 -4.59 5.90 -7.24
N GLU A 82 -5.52 5.29 -6.51
CA GLU A 82 -5.98 5.77 -5.21
C GLU A 82 -4.90 5.60 -4.13
N ARG A 83 -4.05 4.58 -4.25
CA ARG A 83 -2.89 4.38 -3.36
C ARG A 83 -1.84 5.47 -3.55
N GLU A 84 -1.52 5.83 -4.81
CA GLU A 84 -0.63 6.96 -5.12
C GLU A 84 -1.20 8.29 -4.61
N ARG A 85 -2.52 8.46 -4.68
CA ARG A 85 -3.19 9.62 -4.12
C ARG A 85 -3.08 9.65 -2.60
N ALA A 86 -3.41 8.55 -1.93
CA ALA A 86 -3.30 8.42 -0.47
C ALA A 86 -1.87 8.66 0.03
N ARG A 87 -0.85 8.23 -0.74
CA ARG A 87 0.57 8.49 -0.45
C ARG A 87 0.90 9.97 -0.55
N ARG A 88 0.50 10.66 -1.64
CA ARG A 88 0.73 12.11 -1.80
C ARG A 88 0.03 12.92 -0.73
N GLU A 89 -1.18 12.53 -0.35
CA GLU A 89 -1.98 13.18 0.69
C GLU A 89 -1.55 12.73 2.11
N ARG A 90 -0.59 11.80 2.24
CA ARG A 90 -0.01 11.28 3.50
C ARG A 90 -1.03 10.70 4.48
N VAL A 91 -2.18 10.27 3.98
CA VAL A 91 -3.32 9.81 4.80
C VAL A 91 -2.93 8.69 5.78
N ALA A 92 -2.29 7.64 5.26
CA ALA A 92 -1.86 6.50 6.07
C ALA A 92 -0.64 6.83 6.94
N GLU A 93 0.24 7.74 6.50
CA GLU A 93 1.42 8.15 7.24
C GLU A 93 1.03 8.96 8.49
N ASP A 94 0.16 9.96 8.35
CA ASP A 94 -0.29 10.78 9.48
C ASP A 94 -1.04 9.94 10.51
N PHE A 95 -1.84 8.97 10.06
CA PHE A 95 -2.49 8.01 10.94
C PHE A 95 -1.47 7.14 11.69
N PHE A 96 -0.50 6.56 10.96
CA PHE A 96 0.53 5.69 11.49
C PHE A 96 1.33 6.35 12.63
N TRP A 97 1.69 7.63 12.45
CA TRP A 97 2.47 8.35 13.47
C TRP A 97 1.70 8.65 14.76
N ARG A 98 0.36 8.57 14.76
CA ARG A 98 -0.47 8.70 15.98
C ARG A 98 -0.63 7.39 16.77
N LEU A 99 -0.18 6.28 16.20
CA LEU A 99 -0.28 4.97 16.82
C LEU A 99 0.79 4.76 17.88
N SER A 100 0.48 3.95 18.91
CA SER A 100 1.48 3.47 19.84
C SER A 100 2.47 2.51 19.14
N PRO A 101 3.64 2.23 19.71
CA PRO A 101 4.61 1.31 19.13
C PRO A 101 3.99 -0.05 18.75
N ARG A 102 3.21 -0.65 19.64
CA ARG A 102 2.55 -1.94 19.39
C ARG A 102 1.48 -1.86 18.31
N GLU A 103 0.73 -0.77 18.27
CA GLU A 103 -0.29 -0.54 17.24
C GLU A 103 0.34 -0.32 15.86
N ARG A 104 1.51 0.31 15.78
CA ARG A 104 2.27 0.43 14.52
C ARG A 104 2.69 -0.93 13.99
N VAL A 105 3.21 -1.81 14.87
CA VAL A 105 3.52 -3.19 14.49
C VAL A 105 2.29 -3.89 13.91
N LEU A 106 1.15 -3.80 14.58
CA LEU A 106 -0.10 -4.39 14.11
C LEU A 106 -0.53 -3.82 12.75
N PHE A 107 -0.45 -2.51 12.55
CA PHE A 107 -0.83 -1.87 11.28
C PHE A 107 0.08 -2.31 10.12
N VAL A 108 1.39 -2.40 10.37
CA VAL A 108 2.37 -2.91 9.39
C VAL A 108 2.08 -4.37 9.04
N ASP A 109 1.83 -5.24 10.03
CA ASP A 109 1.46 -6.64 9.81
C ASP A 109 0.23 -6.80 8.93
N LEU A 110 -0.73 -5.91 9.10
CA LEU A 110 -1.97 -5.96 8.35
C LEU A 110 -1.87 -5.38 6.93
N THR A 111 -0.84 -4.59 6.63
CA THR A 111 -0.79 -3.82 5.37
C THR A 111 0.39 -4.14 4.48
N VAL A 112 1.55 -4.50 5.02
CA VAL A 112 2.79 -4.64 4.21
C VAL A 112 2.68 -5.81 3.24
N SER A 113 2.35 -7.00 3.70
CA SER A 113 2.28 -8.19 2.86
C SER A 113 1.29 -8.01 1.70
N GLU A 114 0.06 -7.61 1.99
CA GLU A 114 -0.97 -7.36 0.97
C GLU A 114 -0.57 -6.25 -0.02
N SER A 115 0.07 -5.19 0.50
CA SER A 115 0.54 -4.09 -0.35
C SER A 115 1.65 -4.53 -1.28
N MET A 116 2.55 -5.38 -0.79
CA MET A 116 3.65 -5.93 -1.57
C MET A 116 3.14 -6.90 -2.64
N SER A 117 2.23 -7.82 -2.30
CA SER A 117 1.62 -8.74 -3.27
C SER A 117 0.96 -7.99 -4.42
N ARG A 118 0.17 -6.97 -4.13
CA ARG A 118 -0.48 -6.14 -5.17
C ARG A 118 0.52 -5.35 -6.01
N TRP A 119 1.60 -4.89 -5.39
CA TRP A 119 2.66 -4.22 -6.12
C TRP A 119 3.37 -5.19 -7.08
N MET A 120 3.65 -6.42 -6.65
CA MET A 120 4.24 -7.47 -7.49
C MET A 120 3.32 -7.84 -8.66
N GLU A 121 2.01 -8.01 -8.42
CA GLU A 121 1.02 -8.25 -9.47
C GLU A 121 1.00 -7.10 -10.50
N ALA A 122 1.02 -5.85 -10.02
CA ALA A 122 1.06 -4.68 -10.89
C ALA A 122 2.35 -4.64 -11.72
N PHE A 123 3.50 -4.93 -11.11
CA PHE A 123 4.79 -5.00 -11.78
C PHE A 123 4.83 -6.12 -12.81
N ASP A 124 4.31 -7.31 -12.50
CA ASP A 124 4.19 -8.44 -13.45
C ASP A 124 3.32 -8.09 -14.67
N SER A 125 2.36 -7.19 -14.53
CA SER A 125 1.50 -6.74 -15.64
C SER A 125 2.16 -5.75 -16.60
N LEU A 126 3.32 -5.20 -16.25
CA LEU A 126 4.08 -4.26 -17.08
C LEU A 126 4.80 -5.00 -18.22
N SER A 127 5.05 -4.30 -19.34
CA SER A 127 5.95 -4.81 -20.37
C SER A 127 7.39 -4.89 -19.85
N LYS A 128 8.23 -5.72 -20.47
CA LYS A 128 9.65 -5.87 -20.08
C LYS A 128 10.40 -4.55 -20.11
N GLU A 129 10.13 -3.70 -21.09
CA GLU A 129 10.70 -2.36 -21.19
C GLU A 129 10.29 -1.48 -20.02
N GLN A 130 9.01 -1.56 -19.62
CA GLN A 130 8.49 -0.80 -18.47
C GLN A 130 9.06 -1.31 -17.14
N GLN A 131 9.21 -2.63 -16.99
CA GLN A 131 9.82 -3.24 -15.81
C GLN A 131 11.28 -2.75 -15.66
N ARG A 132 12.08 -2.81 -16.74
CA ARG A 132 13.47 -2.33 -16.71
C ARG A 132 13.56 -0.84 -16.44
N ALA A 133 12.79 -0.02 -17.13
CA ALA A 133 12.75 1.43 -16.90
C ALA A 133 12.35 1.79 -15.46
N PHE A 134 11.47 1.00 -14.85
CA PHE A 134 11.14 1.16 -13.44
C PHE A 134 12.33 0.85 -12.52
N VAL A 135 13.00 -0.29 -12.74
CA VAL A 135 14.17 -0.71 -11.95
C VAL A 135 15.31 0.29 -12.09
N GLU A 136 15.65 0.71 -13.32
CA GLU A 136 16.68 1.71 -13.59
C GLU A 136 16.40 3.03 -12.85
N ARG A 137 15.20 3.56 -12.97
CA ARG A 137 14.80 4.79 -12.27
C ARG A 137 14.87 4.63 -10.75
N SER A 138 14.44 3.48 -10.23
CA SER A 138 14.48 3.24 -8.79
C SER A 138 15.93 3.16 -8.28
N LEU A 139 16.85 2.60 -9.06
CA LEU A 139 18.27 2.56 -8.73
C LEU A 139 18.89 3.97 -8.78
N GLU A 140 18.58 4.78 -9.80
CA GLU A 140 19.00 6.18 -9.89
C GLU A 140 18.48 7.00 -8.68
N ASP A 141 17.23 6.79 -8.27
CA ASP A 141 16.64 7.42 -7.09
C ASP A 141 17.39 7.00 -5.80
N PHE A 142 17.80 5.72 -5.69
CA PHE A 142 18.64 5.24 -4.58
C PHE A 142 20.02 5.89 -4.56
N GLU A 143 20.67 6.05 -5.72
CA GLU A 143 22.01 6.63 -5.84
C GLU A 143 22.02 8.14 -5.67
N SER A 144 20.97 8.84 -6.07
CA SER A 144 20.89 10.30 -6.06
C SER A 144 20.67 10.95 -4.70
N GLY A 145 20.58 10.15 -3.62
CA GLY A 145 20.45 10.65 -2.25
C GLY A 145 19.03 11.08 -1.87
N MET A 146 17.98 10.77 -2.68
CA MET A 146 16.59 10.82 -2.18
C MET A 146 16.42 9.94 -0.93
N ALA A 147 17.37 9.04 -0.74
CA ALA A 147 17.55 8.23 0.45
C ALA A 147 17.74 9.02 1.76
N GLU A 148 18.25 10.26 1.78
CA GLU A 148 18.52 10.94 3.06
C GLU A 148 17.27 11.41 3.79
N GLU A 149 16.28 11.97 3.08
CA GLU A 149 15.01 12.33 3.72
C GLU A 149 14.19 11.10 4.09
N ASP A 150 14.13 10.10 3.19
CA ASP A 150 13.48 8.83 3.44
C ASP A 150 14.22 8.04 4.51
N PHE A 151 15.53 8.15 4.57
CA PHE A 151 16.38 7.58 5.62
C PHE A 151 16.06 8.14 7.00
N GLY A 152 15.95 9.46 7.14
CA GLY A 152 15.54 10.10 8.40
C GLY A 152 14.13 9.69 8.82
N ARG A 153 13.24 9.38 7.88
CA ARG A 153 11.91 8.81 8.14
C ARG A 153 12.00 7.35 8.59
N MET A 154 12.83 6.54 7.93
CA MET A 154 13.07 5.15 8.30
C MET A 154 13.72 5.01 9.68
N GLN A 155 14.68 5.87 10.04
CA GLN A 155 15.27 5.90 11.37
C GLN A 155 14.21 6.13 12.47
N ARG A 156 13.21 6.98 12.20
CA ARG A 156 12.10 7.23 13.15
C ARG A 156 11.20 6.01 13.36
N LEU A 157 11.17 5.06 12.42
CA LEU A 157 10.43 3.80 12.59
C LEU A 157 11.07 2.87 13.62
N GLY A 158 12.36 3.01 13.84
CA GLY A 158 13.13 2.09 14.69
C GLY A 158 13.51 0.79 13.96
N LYS A 159 14.60 0.20 14.45
CA LYS A 159 15.21 -1.00 13.85
C LYS A 159 14.24 -2.17 13.71
N GLU A 160 13.51 -2.48 14.77
CA GLU A 160 12.60 -3.65 14.82
C GLU A 160 11.51 -3.54 13.76
N MET A 161 10.92 -2.36 13.61
CA MET A 161 9.88 -2.11 12.62
C MET A 161 10.43 -2.21 11.20
N LEU A 162 11.61 -1.63 10.95
CA LEU A 162 12.23 -1.67 9.64
C LEU A 162 12.65 -3.08 9.25
N ASP A 163 13.30 -3.83 10.15
CA ASP A 163 13.67 -5.24 9.94
C ASP A 163 12.42 -6.07 9.59
N LYS A 164 11.30 -5.80 10.27
CA LYS A 164 10.04 -6.47 10.00
C LYS A 164 9.49 -6.12 8.62
N MET A 165 9.42 -4.84 8.25
CA MET A 165 8.94 -4.41 6.93
C MET A 165 9.76 -5.02 5.80
N VAL A 166 11.09 -5.00 5.95
CA VAL A 166 12.01 -5.56 4.97
C VAL A 166 11.88 -7.08 4.90
N SER A 167 11.79 -7.77 6.03
CA SER A 167 11.61 -9.22 6.07
C SER A 167 10.31 -9.66 5.41
N GLU A 168 9.21 -8.98 5.66
CA GLU A 168 7.92 -9.26 5.02
C GLU A 168 7.96 -8.96 3.51
N GLY A 169 8.61 -7.85 3.12
CA GLY A 169 8.82 -7.53 1.71
C GLY A 169 9.63 -8.60 0.98
N PHE A 170 10.74 -9.04 1.56
CA PHE A 170 11.56 -10.12 1.00
C PHE A 170 10.83 -11.46 0.97
N ARG A 171 10.06 -11.80 2.00
CA ARG A 171 9.24 -13.01 2.02
C ARG A 171 8.25 -13.01 0.86
N THR A 172 7.50 -11.94 0.69
CA THR A 172 6.53 -11.80 -0.42
C THR A 172 7.22 -11.89 -1.78
N TYR A 173 8.36 -11.20 -1.96
CA TYR A 173 9.18 -11.30 -3.17
C TYR A 173 9.62 -12.76 -3.46
N LEU A 174 10.06 -13.51 -2.45
CA LEU A 174 10.52 -14.87 -2.64
C LEU A 174 9.38 -15.87 -2.87
N GLU A 175 8.26 -15.72 -2.19
CA GLU A 175 7.17 -16.69 -2.19
C GLU A 175 6.13 -16.43 -3.29
N GLU A 176 5.81 -15.16 -3.58
CA GLU A 176 4.65 -14.81 -4.40
C GLU A 176 5.03 -14.29 -5.81
N THR A 177 6.33 -14.03 -6.06
CA THR A 177 6.79 -13.44 -7.32
C THR A 177 7.23 -14.52 -8.32
N SER A 178 6.92 -14.33 -9.61
CA SER A 178 7.37 -15.22 -10.68
C SER A 178 8.91 -15.24 -10.79
N ALA A 179 9.47 -16.34 -11.30
CA ALA A 179 10.91 -16.44 -11.50
C ALA A 179 11.46 -15.34 -12.43
N GLU A 180 10.66 -14.95 -13.42
CA GLU A 180 10.99 -13.92 -14.39
C GLU A 180 11.05 -12.54 -13.74
N THR A 181 10.05 -12.19 -12.93
CA THR A 181 10.03 -10.95 -12.16
C THR A 181 11.13 -10.88 -11.11
N LYS A 182 11.49 -12.01 -10.50
CA LYS A 182 12.65 -12.08 -9.60
C LYS A 182 13.94 -11.65 -10.29
N ILE A 183 14.15 -12.08 -11.52
CA ILE A 183 15.35 -11.70 -12.30
C ILE A 183 15.34 -10.19 -12.58
N GLU A 184 14.22 -9.63 -13.03
CA GLU A 184 14.13 -8.21 -13.34
C GLU A 184 14.27 -7.31 -12.08
N LEU A 185 13.79 -7.77 -10.92
CA LEU A 185 13.88 -7.03 -9.66
C LEU A 185 15.18 -7.27 -8.89
N ALA A 186 15.99 -8.27 -9.24
CA ALA A 186 17.19 -8.64 -8.50
C ALA A 186 18.13 -7.44 -8.23
N PRO A 187 18.44 -6.55 -9.20
CA PRO A 187 19.31 -5.41 -8.93
C PRO A 187 18.77 -4.46 -7.86
N LEU A 188 17.45 -4.24 -7.85
CA LEU A 188 16.79 -3.39 -6.85
C LEU A 188 16.81 -4.05 -5.46
N MET A 189 16.58 -5.37 -5.40
CA MET A 189 16.63 -6.12 -4.15
C MET A 189 18.04 -6.18 -3.56
N ASP A 190 19.06 -6.27 -4.40
CA ASP A 190 20.47 -6.20 -4.00
C ASP A 190 20.79 -4.81 -3.42
N ALA A 191 20.38 -3.73 -4.08
CA ALA A 191 20.55 -2.36 -3.58
C ALA A 191 19.87 -2.13 -2.21
N ILE A 192 18.64 -2.63 -2.03
CA ILE A 192 17.94 -2.60 -0.75
C ILE A 192 18.72 -3.37 0.33
N ASN A 193 19.22 -4.55 0.00
CA ASN A 193 19.99 -5.37 0.93
C ASN A 193 21.31 -4.69 1.33
N GLU A 194 22.02 -4.10 0.38
CA GLU A 194 23.25 -3.34 0.65
C GLU A 194 23.00 -2.12 1.55
N MET A 195 21.93 -1.38 1.28
CA MET A 195 21.48 -0.27 2.13
C MET A 195 21.22 -0.74 3.56
N MET A 196 20.47 -1.84 3.73
CA MET A 196 20.17 -2.41 5.05
C MET A 196 21.42 -2.86 5.79
N GLN A 197 22.41 -3.46 5.09
CA GLN A 197 23.69 -3.82 5.66
C GLN A 197 24.50 -2.58 6.06
N GLY A 198 24.45 -1.52 5.26
CA GLY A 198 25.07 -0.23 5.56
C GLY A 198 24.51 0.36 6.85
N LEU A 199 23.19 0.34 7.01
CA LEU A 199 22.48 0.78 8.22
C LEU A 199 22.92 0.02 9.47
N ARG A 200 23.00 -1.30 9.38
CA ARG A 200 23.45 -2.16 10.47
C ARG A 200 24.89 -1.86 10.90
N ARG A 201 25.78 -1.51 9.96
CA ARG A 201 27.19 -1.17 10.23
C ARG A 201 27.37 0.23 10.85
N GLN A 202 26.46 1.18 10.57
CA GLN A 202 26.54 2.55 11.08
C GLN A 202 26.02 2.72 12.51
N GLY A 203 25.79 1.63 13.23
CA GLY A 203 25.52 1.67 14.67
C GLY A 203 24.08 1.96 15.04
N TRP A 204 23.15 1.31 14.39
CA TRP A 204 21.78 1.19 14.91
C TRP A 204 21.68 0.41 16.22
N GLU A 205 22.77 0.34 16.97
CA GLU A 205 22.93 -0.36 18.24
C GLU A 205 22.66 0.55 19.46
N HIS A 206 21.81 1.57 19.32
CA HIS A 206 21.43 2.38 20.50
C HIS A 206 19.93 2.43 20.69
#